data_8801d0c165b0de05dd0f292e02642e40
#
_entry.id   8801d0c165b0de05dd0f292e02642e40
#
_cell.length_a   1.000
_cell.length_b   1.000
_cell.length_c   1.000
_cell.angle_alpha   90.00
_cell.angle_beta   90.00
_cell.angle_gamma   90.00
#
_symmetry.space_group_name_H-M   'P 1'
#
loop_
_entity.id
_entity.type
_entity.pdbx_description
1 polymer ?
#
loop_
_entity_poly.entity_id
_entity_poly.type
_entity_poly.pdbx_seq_one_letter_code
_entity_poly.pdbx_strand_id
1 'polypeptide(L)'
;AKFKAQTANPLFADNQADRLPVIGTALRGNALEIENVFSKNLEISSIEYRTGKHSDGNWTDYIPKDLDIELALMRLGQEKYDIHCAVCHGDYGNGQGVISKFGVAPRNLSDPSNSGTYLESAGRWTDGQIFHAISMGSASGIMLGLKDRLNFKERWAIVLYVRALQDYVSKATVAKTGGNP
;
A
#
# COMPACT_ATOMS: atom_id res chain seq x y z
N ALA A 1 -11.64 34.92 11.02
CA ALA A 1 -11.20 33.73 11.78
C ALA A 1 -11.76 32.48 11.11
N LYS A 2 -10.93 31.50 10.82
CA LYS A 2 -11.42 30.20 10.31
C LYS A 2 -11.81 29.35 11.52
N PHE A 3 -13.07 28.88 11.53
CA PHE A 3 -13.48 27.87 12.48
C PHE A 3 -12.74 26.56 12.18
N LYS A 4 -12.28 25.87 13.23
CA LYS A 4 -11.74 24.52 13.08
C LYS A 4 -12.89 23.56 12.82
N ALA A 5 -12.66 22.48 12.05
CA ALA A 5 -13.69 21.54 11.62
C ALA A 5 -14.61 21.05 12.77
N GLN A 6 -14.08 20.73 13.92
CA GLN A 6 -14.84 20.23 15.08
C GLN A 6 -15.17 21.29 16.12
N THR A 7 -15.09 22.58 15.76
CA THR A 7 -15.44 23.66 16.71
C THR A 7 -16.95 23.88 16.71
N ALA A 8 -17.51 24.11 17.90
CA ALA A 8 -18.91 24.49 18.02
C ALA A 8 -19.19 25.82 17.30
N ASN A 9 -20.27 25.86 16.50
CA ASN A 9 -20.73 27.06 15.82
C ASN A 9 -22.20 27.32 16.17
N PRO A 10 -22.51 28.35 16.98
CA PRO A 10 -23.86 28.62 17.42
C PRO A 10 -24.80 29.11 16.32
N LEU A 11 -24.30 29.39 15.13
CA LEU A 11 -25.13 29.80 13.98
C LEU A 11 -25.92 28.63 13.36
N PHE A 12 -25.56 27.39 13.70
CA PHE A 12 -26.23 26.20 13.18
C PHE A 12 -26.95 25.44 14.28
N ALA A 13 -28.14 24.91 13.99
CA ALA A 13 -28.96 24.18 14.96
C ALA A 13 -28.27 22.91 15.52
N ASP A 14 -27.33 22.31 14.76
CA ASP A 14 -26.52 21.16 15.15
C ASP A 14 -25.22 21.56 15.87
N ASN A 15 -24.96 22.84 16.04
CA ASN A 15 -23.74 23.40 16.61
C ASN A 15 -22.44 22.91 15.96
N GLN A 16 -22.49 22.44 14.72
CA GLN A 16 -21.29 21.97 14.02
C GLN A 16 -20.75 23.02 13.06
N ALA A 17 -19.47 23.32 13.16
CA ALA A 17 -18.79 24.19 12.20
C ALA A 17 -18.56 23.51 10.86
N ASP A 18 -18.38 22.19 10.88
CA ASP A 18 -18.22 21.37 9.67
C ASP A 18 -19.58 21.00 9.11
N ARG A 19 -19.79 21.34 7.84
CA ARG A 19 -21.08 21.10 7.17
C ARG A 19 -20.98 19.86 6.30
N LEU A 20 -21.98 18.99 6.41
CA LEU A 20 -22.12 17.89 5.46
C LEU A 20 -22.33 18.44 4.05
N PRO A 21 -21.73 17.81 3.04
CA PRO A 21 -21.98 18.16 1.65
C PRO A 21 -23.48 18.11 1.34
N VAL A 22 -23.95 19.00 0.47
CA VAL A 22 -25.34 18.98 -0.01
C VAL A 22 -25.63 17.63 -0.66
N ILE A 23 -26.82 17.07 -0.40
CA ILE A 23 -27.23 15.81 -1.00
C ILE A 23 -27.13 15.91 -2.53
N GLY A 24 -26.46 14.95 -3.14
CA GLY A 24 -26.16 14.95 -4.58
C GLY A 24 -24.83 15.60 -4.96
N THR A 25 -24.05 16.11 -4.00
CA THR A 25 -22.67 16.55 -4.27
C THR A 25 -21.83 15.32 -4.61
N ALA A 26 -21.41 15.21 -5.87
CA ALA A 26 -20.39 14.25 -6.25
C ALA A 26 -19.03 14.74 -5.72
N LEU A 27 -18.35 13.93 -4.93
CA LEU A 27 -16.94 14.16 -4.61
C LEU A 27 -16.18 14.24 -5.94
N ARG A 28 -15.49 15.33 -6.17
CA ARG A 28 -14.63 15.50 -7.33
C ARG A 28 -13.35 14.67 -7.14
N GLY A 29 -13.53 13.36 -7.03
CA GLY A 29 -12.50 12.37 -6.82
C GLY A 29 -11.70 12.56 -5.52
N ASN A 30 -11.14 11.48 -4.99
CA ASN A 30 -10.03 11.62 -4.07
C ASN A 30 -8.90 12.30 -4.83
N ALA A 31 -8.34 13.40 -4.30
CA ALA A 31 -7.23 14.14 -4.93
C ALA A 31 -6.05 13.21 -5.33
N LEU A 32 -5.91 12.08 -4.65
CA LEU A 32 -4.91 11.06 -4.92
C LEU A 32 -5.25 10.13 -6.10
N GLU A 33 -6.50 10.15 -6.58
CA GLU A 33 -6.98 9.30 -7.68
C GLU A 33 -7.39 10.09 -8.93
N ILE A 34 -7.41 11.43 -8.84
CA ILE A 34 -7.89 12.34 -9.90
C ILE A 34 -7.01 12.30 -11.15
N GLU A 35 -5.73 11.99 -11.04
CA GLU A 35 -4.84 11.95 -12.21
C GLU A 35 -5.35 11.04 -13.33
N ASN A 36 -6.12 10.00 -12.97
CA ASN A 36 -6.62 9.02 -13.94
C ASN A 36 -8.06 9.26 -14.42
N VAL A 37 -8.85 10.07 -13.70
CA VAL A 37 -10.26 10.30 -14.05
C VAL A 37 -10.45 11.52 -14.95
N PHE A 38 -9.54 12.49 -14.90
CA PHE A 38 -9.64 13.76 -15.62
C PHE A 38 -8.44 14.10 -16.51
N SER A 39 -7.44 13.21 -16.60
CA SER A 39 -6.40 13.39 -17.60
C SER A 39 -7.03 13.28 -19.00
N LYS A 40 -6.67 14.17 -19.90
CA LYS A 40 -7.17 14.20 -21.31
C LYS A 40 -6.83 12.92 -22.09
N ASN A 41 -5.97 12.09 -21.56
CA ASN A 41 -5.69 10.73 -22.03
C ASN A 41 -6.46 9.77 -21.13
N LEU A 42 -7.73 9.58 -21.44
CA LEU A 42 -8.54 8.48 -20.93
C LEU A 42 -8.08 7.15 -21.55
N GLU A 43 -6.81 6.86 -21.49
CA GLU A 43 -6.36 5.50 -21.51
C GLU A 43 -6.76 4.97 -20.14
N ILE A 44 -7.86 4.24 -20.16
CA ILE A 44 -8.42 3.58 -18.98
C ILE A 44 -7.30 2.73 -18.43
N SER A 45 -6.74 3.17 -17.29
CA SER A 45 -5.73 2.36 -16.61
C SER A 45 -6.28 0.96 -16.43
N SER A 46 -5.43 -0.04 -16.64
CA SER A 46 -5.84 -1.44 -16.61
C SER A 46 -6.57 -1.79 -15.31
N ILE A 47 -7.41 -2.81 -15.35
CA ILE A 47 -8.10 -3.30 -14.16
C ILE A 47 -7.08 -3.77 -13.12
N GLU A 48 -5.98 -4.36 -13.57
CA GLU A 48 -4.86 -4.81 -12.76
C GLU A 48 -4.22 -3.65 -11.99
N TYR A 49 -4.01 -2.52 -12.64
CA TYR A 49 -3.44 -1.32 -12.02
C TYR A 49 -4.29 -0.79 -10.87
N ARG A 50 -5.62 -0.81 -11.03
CA ARG A 50 -6.56 -0.28 -10.03
C ARG A 50 -6.88 -1.25 -8.92
N THR A 51 -6.91 -2.55 -9.20
CA THR A 51 -7.45 -3.55 -8.28
C THR A 51 -6.43 -4.58 -7.81
N GLY A 52 -5.32 -4.76 -8.52
CA GLY A 52 -4.37 -5.84 -8.31
C GLY A 52 -4.90 -7.20 -8.82
N LYS A 53 -5.96 -7.19 -9.65
CA LYS A 53 -6.60 -8.40 -10.15
C LYS A 53 -6.78 -8.34 -11.66
N HIS A 54 -6.71 -9.49 -12.28
CA HIS A 54 -7.12 -9.68 -13.68
C HIS A 54 -8.65 -9.56 -13.82
N SER A 55 -9.11 -9.48 -15.06
CA SER A 55 -10.54 -9.42 -15.40
C SER A 55 -11.33 -10.68 -14.96
N ASP A 56 -10.65 -11.80 -14.80
CA ASP A 56 -11.22 -13.06 -14.30
C ASP A 56 -11.31 -13.12 -12.76
N GLY A 57 -10.83 -12.08 -12.07
CA GLY A 57 -10.83 -11.97 -10.61
C GLY A 57 -9.62 -12.58 -9.90
N ASN A 58 -8.71 -13.25 -10.62
CA ASN A 58 -7.46 -13.76 -10.07
C ASN A 58 -6.49 -12.64 -9.74
N TRP A 59 -5.63 -12.85 -8.75
CA TRP A 59 -4.61 -11.87 -8.38
C TRP A 59 -3.50 -11.81 -9.44
N THR A 60 -3.07 -10.60 -9.80
CA THR A 60 -1.91 -10.43 -10.68
C THR A 60 -0.61 -10.78 -9.96
N ASP A 61 0.32 -11.39 -10.67
CA ASP A 61 1.65 -11.79 -10.20
C ASP A 61 2.78 -10.91 -10.75
N TYR A 62 2.41 -9.80 -11.38
CA TYR A 62 3.35 -8.82 -11.95
C TYR A 62 2.93 -7.38 -11.67
N ILE A 63 3.88 -6.46 -11.78
CA ILE A 63 3.63 -5.02 -11.76
C ILE A 63 2.92 -4.64 -13.08
N PRO A 64 1.75 -3.93 -13.02
CA PRO A 64 1.01 -3.57 -14.20
C PRO A 64 1.83 -2.77 -15.23
N LYS A 65 1.57 -3.02 -16.50
CA LYS A 65 2.25 -2.34 -17.63
C LYS A 65 1.95 -0.85 -17.73
N ASP A 66 0.96 -0.38 -17.00
CA ASP A 66 0.65 1.05 -16.84
C ASP A 66 1.81 1.83 -16.17
N LEU A 67 2.78 1.12 -15.61
CA LEU A 67 3.92 1.69 -14.90
C LEU A 67 5.23 1.36 -15.60
N ASP A 68 6.00 2.40 -15.88
CA ASP A 68 7.39 2.25 -16.28
C ASP A 68 8.24 1.88 -15.06
N ILE A 69 8.82 0.67 -15.11
CA ILE A 69 9.68 0.18 -14.02
C ILE A 69 11.07 0.78 -14.17
N GLU A 70 11.25 1.95 -13.58
CA GLU A 70 12.50 2.70 -13.58
C GLU A 70 13.03 2.89 -12.16
N LEU A 71 14.28 3.35 -12.06
CA LEU A 71 14.89 3.70 -10.77
C LEU A 71 14.08 4.74 -9.99
N ALA A 72 13.41 5.65 -10.69
CA ALA A 72 12.53 6.65 -10.08
C ALA A 72 11.34 6.01 -9.37
N LEU A 73 10.72 4.98 -9.96
CA LEU A 73 9.62 4.23 -9.33
C LEU A 73 10.11 3.46 -8.10
N MET A 74 11.30 2.85 -8.17
CA MET A 74 11.91 2.17 -7.04
C MET A 74 12.18 3.12 -5.87
N ARG A 75 12.73 4.30 -6.14
CA ARG A 75 12.99 5.33 -5.12
C ARG A 75 11.70 5.84 -4.49
N LEU A 76 10.66 6.05 -5.29
CA LEU A 76 9.33 6.39 -4.79
C LEU A 76 8.81 5.30 -3.85
N GLY A 77 8.96 4.03 -4.23
CA GLY A 77 8.58 2.88 -3.40
C GLY A 77 9.31 2.85 -2.08
N GLN A 78 10.62 3.08 -2.09
CA GLN A 78 11.43 3.19 -0.88
C GLN A 78 10.94 4.35 0.01
N GLU A 79 10.81 5.55 -0.53
CA GLU A 79 10.35 6.72 0.22
C GLU A 79 9.00 6.46 0.91
N LYS A 80 8.03 5.91 0.19
CA LYS A 80 6.70 5.64 0.74
C LYS A 80 6.71 4.48 1.74
N TYR A 81 7.55 3.49 1.51
CA TYR A 81 7.77 2.40 2.46
C TYR A 81 8.35 2.92 3.78
N ASP A 82 9.39 3.74 3.73
CA ASP A 82 10.04 4.30 4.92
C ASP A 82 9.05 5.13 5.75
N ILE A 83 8.18 5.90 5.08
CA ILE A 83 7.18 6.74 5.76
C ILE A 83 6.05 5.91 6.38
N HIS A 84 5.52 4.92 5.66
CA HIS A 84 4.25 4.28 6.02
C HIS A 84 4.38 2.84 6.55
N CYS A 85 5.46 2.13 6.22
CA CYS A 85 5.59 0.70 6.46
C CYS A 85 6.69 0.36 7.47
N ALA A 86 7.84 1.05 7.40
CA ALA A 86 9.03 0.72 8.18
C ALA A 86 8.79 0.79 9.70
N VAL A 87 7.92 1.68 10.16
CA VAL A 87 7.55 1.78 11.59
C VAL A 87 7.05 0.45 12.16
N CYS A 88 6.35 -0.34 11.35
CA CYS A 88 5.86 -1.66 11.72
C CYS A 88 6.76 -2.77 11.20
N HIS A 89 7.06 -2.76 9.90
CA HIS A 89 7.74 -3.87 9.22
C HIS A 89 9.26 -3.82 9.29
N GLY A 90 9.86 -2.74 9.81
CA GLY A 90 11.31 -2.51 9.85
C GLY A 90 11.86 -2.04 8.50
N ASP A 91 13.03 -1.41 8.52
CA ASP A 91 13.67 -0.82 7.32
C ASP A 91 14.00 -1.88 6.25
N TYR A 92 14.26 -3.12 6.69
CA TYR A 92 14.53 -4.26 5.81
C TYR A 92 13.32 -5.18 5.59
N GLY A 93 12.14 -4.80 6.06
CA GLY A 93 10.93 -5.60 5.92
C GLY A 93 10.89 -6.87 6.77
N ASN A 94 11.76 -7.01 7.75
CA ASN A 94 11.93 -8.22 8.58
C ASN A 94 10.91 -8.37 9.72
N GLY A 95 9.94 -7.45 9.82
CA GLY A 95 8.92 -7.45 10.89
C GLY A 95 9.41 -6.88 12.22
N GLN A 96 10.62 -6.31 12.27
CA GLN A 96 11.24 -5.78 13.49
C GLN A 96 11.22 -4.24 13.55
N GLY A 97 10.12 -3.64 13.11
CA GLY A 97 9.90 -2.21 13.26
C GLY A 97 9.71 -1.80 14.73
N VAL A 98 9.68 -0.49 14.96
CA VAL A 98 9.57 0.09 16.32
C VAL A 98 8.38 -0.49 17.08
N ILE A 99 7.25 -0.74 16.41
CA ILE A 99 6.02 -1.23 17.03
C ILE A 99 6.14 -2.67 17.58
N SER A 100 7.11 -3.46 17.09
CA SER A 100 7.34 -4.82 17.61
C SER A 100 7.72 -4.82 19.08
N LYS A 101 8.35 -3.76 19.56
CA LYS A 101 8.69 -3.56 20.99
C LYS A 101 7.46 -3.39 21.89
N PHE A 102 6.30 -3.11 21.30
CA PHE A 102 5.03 -2.94 22.01
C PHE A 102 4.11 -4.15 21.88
N GLY A 103 4.65 -5.31 21.54
CA GLY A 103 3.91 -6.57 21.48
C GLY A 103 3.12 -6.79 20.18
N VAL A 104 3.26 -5.92 19.19
CA VAL A 104 2.72 -6.14 17.85
C VAL A 104 3.74 -6.91 17.04
N ALA A 105 3.35 -8.03 16.42
CA ALA A 105 4.20 -8.86 15.59
C ALA A 105 3.85 -8.65 14.09
N PRO A 106 4.43 -7.64 13.42
CA PRO A 106 4.20 -7.45 12.00
C PRO A 106 4.81 -8.59 11.18
N ARG A 107 4.18 -8.87 10.06
CA ARG A 107 4.68 -9.88 9.13
C ARG A 107 6.08 -9.51 8.62
N ASN A 108 6.96 -10.51 8.53
CA ASN A 108 8.21 -10.38 7.79
C ASN A 108 7.90 -10.34 6.29
N LEU A 109 8.14 -9.19 5.65
CA LEU A 109 7.88 -8.96 4.23
C LEU A 109 9.07 -9.36 3.35
N SER A 110 10.28 -9.38 3.92
CA SER A 110 11.52 -9.68 3.17
C SER A 110 11.77 -11.18 2.99
N ASP A 111 11.06 -12.03 3.73
CA ASP A 111 11.10 -13.46 3.57
C ASP A 111 9.98 -13.94 2.64
N PRO A 112 10.29 -14.35 1.40
CA PRO A 112 9.26 -14.79 0.45
C PRO A 112 8.63 -16.13 0.84
N SER A 113 9.27 -16.92 1.72
CA SER A 113 8.75 -18.19 2.21
C SER A 113 7.75 -18.00 3.36
N ASN A 114 7.76 -16.84 3.99
CA ASN A 114 6.88 -16.51 5.09
C ASN A 114 5.47 -16.17 4.59
N SER A 115 4.82 -17.15 4.03
CA SER A 115 3.40 -17.15 3.76
C SER A 115 2.67 -17.29 5.09
N GLY A 116 2.51 -16.17 5.84
CA GLY A 116 1.84 -16.20 7.13
C GLY A 116 0.48 -16.87 7.06
N THR A 117 0.10 -17.45 8.15
CA THR A 117 -1.05 -18.30 8.48
C THR A 117 -2.45 -17.77 8.09
N TYR A 118 -2.58 -16.73 7.29
CA TYR A 118 -3.87 -16.08 7.06
C TYR A 118 -4.61 -16.49 5.78
N LEU A 119 -3.95 -17.23 4.89
CA LEU A 119 -4.59 -17.88 3.75
C LEU A 119 -3.88 -19.21 3.54
N GLU A 120 -4.62 -20.27 3.58
CA GLU A 120 -4.24 -21.68 3.50
C GLU A 120 -3.59 -22.13 2.18
N SER A 121 -2.95 -21.25 1.48
CA SER A 121 -2.12 -21.60 0.33
C SER A 121 -0.66 -21.33 0.67
N ALA A 122 0.08 -22.40 0.84
CA ALA A 122 1.52 -22.42 0.92
C ALA A 122 2.13 -21.77 -0.34
N GLY A 123 2.31 -20.46 -0.33
CA GLY A 123 2.84 -19.75 -1.47
C GLY A 123 3.20 -18.28 -1.13
N ARG A 124 4.16 -17.79 -1.87
CA ARG A 124 4.50 -16.37 -1.89
C ARG A 124 3.29 -15.56 -2.33
N TRP A 125 2.96 -14.50 -1.61
CA TRP A 125 1.93 -13.58 -2.03
C TRP A 125 2.25 -13.00 -3.41
N THR A 126 1.22 -12.93 -4.25
CA THR A 126 1.31 -12.27 -5.56
C THR A 126 1.42 -10.76 -5.38
N ASP A 127 1.83 -10.06 -6.43
CA ASP A 127 1.97 -8.59 -6.40
C ASP A 127 0.62 -7.92 -6.14
N GLY A 128 -0.45 -8.46 -6.75
CA GLY A 128 -1.82 -7.99 -6.52
C GLY A 128 -2.30 -8.19 -5.09
N GLN A 129 -1.92 -9.28 -4.42
CA GLN A 129 -2.26 -9.50 -3.01
C GLN A 129 -1.55 -8.50 -2.10
N ILE A 130 -0.28 -8.20 -2.36
CA ILE A 130 0.47 -7.18 -1.62
C ILE A 130 -0.18 -5.80 -1.85
N PHE A 131 -0.48 -5.45 -3.09
CA PHE A 131 -1.17 -4.21 -3.45
C PHE A 131 -2.52 -4.08 -2.72
N HIS A 132 -3.30 -5.16 -2.68
CA HIS A 132 -4.58 -5.20 -1.98
C HIS A 132 -4.41 -5.00 -0.47
N ALA A 133 -3.44 -5.67 0.15
CA ALA A 133 -3.15 -5.52 1.57
C ALA A 133 -2.73 -4.08 1.92
N ILE A 134 -1.90 -3.44 1.08
CA ILE A 134 -1.57 -2.02 1.23
C ILE A 134 -2.82 -1.15 1.11
N SER A 135 -3.72 -1.48 0.19
CA SER A 135 -4.92 -0.69 -0.09
C SER A 135 -5.98 -0.81 1.00
N MET A 136 -6.24 -2.02 1.46
CA MET A 136 -7.38 -2.34 2.33
C MET A 136 -6.99 -2.64 3.78
N GLY A 137 -5.70 -2.90 4.03
CA GLY A 137 -5.22 -3.33 5.33
C GLY A 137 -5.33 -4.84 5.55
N SER A 138 -5.07 -5.27 6.78
CA SER A 138 -5.20 -6.67 7.20
C SER A 138 -6.61 -7.00 7.66
N ALA A 139 -7.02 -8.25 7.54
CA ALA A 139 -8.30 -8.72 8.04
C ALA A 139 -8.45 -8.58 9.56
N SER A 140 -7.33 -8.58 10.30
CA SER A 140 -7.32 -8.34 11.75
C SER A 140 -7.56 -6.87 12.13
N GLY A 141 -7.52 -5.94 11.16
CA GLY A 141 -7.62 -4.50 11.41
C GLY A 141 -6.38 -3.85 12.04
N ILE A 142 -5.34 -4.60 12.36
CA ILE A 142 -4.09 -4.06 12.95
C ILE A 142 -3.33 -3.23 11.91
N MET A 143 -3.20 -3.75 10.69
CA MET A 143 -2.69 -2.99 9.55
C MET A 143 -3.85 -2.25 8.90
N LEU A 144 -3.85 -0.94 8.98
CA LEU A 144 -4.86 -0.10 8.32
C LEU A 144 -4.56 0.03 6.82
N GLY A 145 -5.62 0.10 6.02
CA GLY A 145 -5.50 0.37 4.59
C GLY A 145 -5.02 1.79 4.31
N LEU A 146 -4.27 1.95 3.25
CA LEU A 146 -3.64 3.22 2.85
C LEU A 146 -4.21 3.80 1.56
N LYS A 147 -5.33 3.27 1.03
CA LYS A 147 -5.94 3.76 -0.22
C LYS A 147 -6.30 5.25 -0.20
N ASP A 148 -6.61 5.79 0.98
CA ASP A 148 -6.98 7.19 1.14
C ASP A 148 -5.76 8.12 1.34
N ARG A 149 -4.56 7.56 1.45
CA ARG A 149 -3.29 8.27 1.68
C ARG A 149 -2.28 8.13 0.56
N LEU A 150 -2.37 7.03 -0.18
CA LEU A 150 -1.46 6.68 -1.27
C LEU A 150 -2.26 6.46 -2.55
N ASN A 151 -1.82 7.07 -3.64
CA ASN A 151 -2.38 6.81 -4.96
C ASN A 151 -1.98 5.42 -5.51
N PHE A 152 -2.52 5.02 -6.65
CA PHE A 152 -2.24 3.70 -7.25
C PHE A 152 -0.74 3.51 -7.55
N LYS A 153 -0.09 4.54 -8.13
CA LYS A 153 1.34 4.49 -8.46
C LYS A 153 2.21 4.31 -7.23
N GLU A 154 1.94 5.04 -6.16
CA GLU A 154 2.68 4.93 -4.90
C GLU A 154 2.53 3.55 -4.25
N ARG A 155 1.32 2.98 -4.27
CA ARG A 155 1.07 1.64 -3.76
C ARG A 155 1.81 0.57 -4.55
N TRP A 156 1.79 0.64 -5.88
CA TRP A 156 2.56 -0.27 -6.74
C TRP A 156 4.07 -0.08 -6.60
N ALA A 157 4.53 1.16 -6.41
CA ALA A 157 5.92 1.44 -6.12
C ALA A 157 6.38 0.76 -4.82
N ILE A 158 5.53 0.75 -3.77
CA ILE A 158 5.81 0.00 -2.54
C ILE A 158 5.87 -1.51 -2.82
N VAL A 159 4.97 -2.07 -3.64
CA VAL A 159 5.03 -3.50 -4.03
C VAL A 159 6.38 -3.81 -4.68
N LEU A 160 6.80 -2.98 -5.62
CA LEU A 160 8.11 -3.12 -6.30
C LEU A 160 9.27 -3.09 -5.29
N TYR A 161 9.24 -2.17 -4.34
CA TYR A 161 10.28 -2.07 -3.30
C TYR A 161 10.29 -3.29 -2.36
N VAL A 162 9.13 -3.80 -1.95
CA VAL A 162 9.02 -5.04 -1.18
C VAL A 162 9.65 -6.22 -1.93
N ARG A 163 9.45 -6.31 -3.25
CA ARG A 163 10.10 -7.34 -4.08
C ARG A 163 11.62 -7.20 -4.10
N ALA A 164 12.11 -5.97 -4.16
CA ALA A 164 13.55 -5.72 -4.07
C ALA A 164 14.14 -6.14 -2.72
N LEU A 165 13.43 -5.90 -1.61
CA LEU A 165 13.83 -6.38 -0.28
C LEU A 165 13.89 -7.91 -0.22
N GLN A 166 12.90 -8.61 -0.79
CA GLN A 166 12.87 -10.07 -0.87
C GLN A 166 14.03 -10.64 -1.69
N ASP A 167 14.33 -10.03 -2.83
CA ASP A 167 15.45 -10.42 -3.69
C ASP A 167 16.81 -10.17 -2.99
N TYR A 168 16.95 -9.05 -2.32
CA TYR A 168 18.16 -8.73 -1.55
C TYR A 168 18.43 -9.78 -0.45
N VAL A 169 17.41 -10.12 0.35
CA VAL A 169 17.55 -11.10 1.43
C VAL A 169 17.84 -12.50 0.89
N SER A 170 17.19 -12.91 -0.19
CA SER A 170 17.41 -14.22 -0.81
C SER A 170 18.85 -14.36 -1.31
N LYS A 171 19.39 -13.34 -2.00
CA LYS A 171 20.78 -13.30 -2.48
C LYS A 171 21.79 -13.31 -1.33
N ALA A 172 21.52 -12.54 -0.26
CA ALA A 172 22.39 -12.51 0.92
C ALA A 172 22.43 -13.85 1.65
N THR A 173 21.34 -14.60 1.66
CA THR A 173 21.27 -15.95 2.25
C THR A 173 22.06 -16.96 1.44
N VAL A 174 21.91 -16.95 0.10
CA VAL A 174 22.67 -17.82 -0.80
C VAL A 174 24.16 -17.56 -0.68
N ALA A 175 24.59 -16.31 -0.59
CA ALA A 175 26.01 -15.95 -0.43
C ALA A 175 26.60 -16.47 0.89
N LYS A 176 25.81 -16.58 1.95
CA LYS A 176 26.25 -17.13 3.25
C LYS A 176 26.30 -18.66 3.27
N THR A 177 25.44 -19.33 2.53
CA THR A 177 25.38 -20.81 2.50
C THR A 177 26.27 -21.43 1.42
N GLY A 178 26.62 -20.69 0.38
CA GLY A 178 27.48 -21.11 -0.71
C GLY A 178 29.01 -20.97 -0.45
N GLY A 179 29.39 -20.53 0.73
CA GLY A 179 30.78 -20.36 1.14
C GLY A 179 31.26 -21.47 2.08
N ASN A 180 31.26 -22.71 1.62
CA ASN A 180 32.12 -23.71 2.26
C ASN A 180 32.76 -24.61 1.18
N PRO A 181 34.11 -24.60 1.06
CA PRO A 181 34.86 -25.55 0.22
C PRO A 181 34.80 -26.96 0.76
#